data_b58d9694dc3dd903317ab869b8ca0038
#
_entry.id   b58d9694dc3dd903317ab869b8ca0038
#
_cell.length_a   1.000
_cell.length_b   1.000
_cell.length_c   1.000
_cell.angle_alpha   90.00
_cell.angle_beta   90.00
_cell.angle_gamma   90.00
#
_symmetry.space_group_name_H-M   'P 1'
#
loop_
_entity.id
_entity.type
_entity.pdbx_description
1 polymer ?
#
loop_
_entity_poly.entity_id
_entity_poly.type
_entity_poly.pdbx_seq_one_letter_code
_entity_poly.pdbx_strand_id
1 'polypeptide(L)'
;MLHIINRSPQSNNALENCLNTAAGGDILLIEDAVYAATAGNAIEGTLRAAMGRFKISVLRPDLEARGLADRLIEGVSPVDYGGFVDLTANNKTCQSWL
;
A
#
# COMPACT_ATOMS: atom_id res chain seq x y z
N MET A 1 -3.92 10.58 8.23
CA MET A 1 -3.48 10.93 6.86
C MET A 1 -3.45 9.69 5.98
N LEU A 2 -3.87 9.81 4.76
CA LEU A 2 -3.76 8.76 3.75
C LEU A 2 -2.51 8.97 2.91
N HIS A 3 -1.66 7.94 2.84
CA HIS A 3 -0.47 7.93 1.99
C HIS A 3 -0.74 7.04 0.78
N ILE A 4 -0.59 7.58 -0.41
CA ILE A 4 -0.81 6.84 -1.66
C ILE A 4 0.53 6.59 -2.33
N ILE A 5 0.82 5.31 -2.56
CA ILE A 5 2.07 4.87 -3.18
C ILE A 5 1.73 4.23 -4.52
N ASN A 6 2.37 4.67 -5.59
CA ASN A 6 2.07 4.17 -6.93
C ASN A 6 3.25 3.50 -7.63
N ARG A 7 4.43 3.49 -7.04
CA ARG A 7 5.61 2.90 -7.65
C ARG A 7 6.06 1.64 -6.95
N SER A 8 6.57 0.69 -7.73
CA SER A 8 7.14 -0.55 -7.20
C SER A 8 8.31 -0.25 -6.26
N PRO A 9 8.45 -1.00 -5.14
CA PRO A 9 9.58 -0.84 -4.23
C PRO A 9 10.92 -1.18 -4.88
N GLN A 10 10.91 -1.93 -5.99
CA GLN A 10 12.13 -2.26 -6.72
C GLN A 10 12.64 -1.10 -7.57
N SER A 11 11.75 -0.22 -8.02
CA SER A 11 12.12 0.89 -8.91
C SER A 11 12.21 2.23 -8.21
N ASN A 12 11.77 2.31 -6.95
CA ASN A 12 11.62 3.59 -6.25
C ASN A 12 11.57 3.35 -4.75
N ASN A 13 12.09 4.29 -3.96
CA ASN A 13 12.13 4.20 -2.50
C ASN A 13 10.94 4.89 -1.82
N ALA A 14 9.90 5.26 -2.55
CA ALA A 14 8.78 6.04 -2.00
C ALA A 14 8.10 5.35 -0.83
N LEU A 15 7.79 4.05 -0.96
CA LEU A 15 7.16 3.30 0.13
C LEU A 15 8.08 3.23 1.35
N GLU A 16 9.34 2.89 1.16
CA GLU A 16 10.31 2.79 2.25
C GLU A 16 10.46 4.15 2.95
N ASN A 17 10.56 5.23 2.19
CA ASN A 17 10.64 6.57 2.75
C ASN A 17 9.39 6.93 3.54
N CYS A 18 8.21 6.57 3.05
CA CYS A 18 6.95 6.78 3.75
C CYS A 18 6.96 6.03 5.10
N LEU A 19 7.33 4.75 5.09
CA LEU A 19 7.37 3.93 6.30
C LEU A 19 8.36 4.46 7.34
N ASN A 20 9.48 5.04 6.89
CA ASN A 20 10.51 5.55 7.78
C ASN A 20 10.22 6.96 8.29
N THR A 21 9.42 7.74 7.58
CA THR A 21 9.22 9.16 7.85
C THR A 21 7.89 9.43 8.54
N ALA A 22 6.83 8.76 8.11
CA ALA A 22 5.49 8.98 8.64
C ALA A 22 5.29 8.22 9.95
N ALA A 23 4.54 8.82 10.87
CA ALA A 23 4.29 8.23 12.18
C ALA A 23 3.26 7.10 12.16
N GLY A 24 2.37 7.09 11.18
CA GLY A 24 1.29 6.11 11.05
C GLY A 24 0.19 6.64 10.13
N GLY A 25 -0.93 5.94 10.10
CA GLY A 25 -2.10 6.30 9.30
C GLY A 25 -2.48 5.20 8.31
N ASP A 26 -3.14 5.60 7.23
CA ASP A 26 -3.54 4.68 6.16
C ASP A 26 -2.54 4.75 5.00
N ILE A 27 -2.19 3.59 4.46
CA ILE A 27 -1.39 3.47 3.25
C ILE A 27 -2.24 2.76 2.20
N LEU A 28 -2.30 3.32 1.00
CA LEU A 28 -2.95 2.68 -0.14
C LEU A 28 -1.93 2.46 -1.26
N LEU A 29 -1.77 1.21 -1.64
CA LEU A 29 -0.87 0.80 -2.72
C LEU A 29 -1.68 0.67 -4.00
N ILE A 30 -1.28 1.40 -5.04
CA ILE A 30 -1.94 1.38 -6.35
C ILE A 30 -0.90 1.16 -7.44
N GLU A 31 -1.36 0.83 -8.63
CA GLU A 31 -0.49 0.62 -9.79
C GLU A 31 0.64 -0.36 -9.44
N ASP A 32 1.87 -0.07 -9.81
CA ASP A 32 2.99 -0.99 -9.56
C ASP A 32 3.36 -1.13 -8.09
N ALA A 33 2.89 -0.25 -7.22
CA ALA A 33 3.12 -0.40 -5.79
C ALA A 33 2.44 -1.65 -5.21
N VAL A 34 1.44 -2.21 -5.89
CA VAL A 34 0.76 -3.43 -5.43
C VAL A 34 1.73 -4.63 -5.32
N TYR A 35 2.86 -4.60 -6.03
CA TYR A 35 3.88 -5.64 -5.88
C TYR A 35 4.45 -5.70 -4.46
N ALA A 36 4.46 -4.59 -3.74
CA ALA A 36 4.92 -4.56 -2.34
C ALA A 36 4.04 -5.40 -1.42
N ALA A 37 2.78 -5.59 -1.78
CA ALA A 37 1.81 -6.33 -0.98
C ALA A 37 1.85 -7.84 -1.23
N THR A 38 2.78 -8.32 -2.06
CA THR A 38 2.87 -9.74 -2.41
C THR A 38 3.90 -10.45 -1.54
N ALA A 39 3.58 -11.67 -1.12
CA ALA A 39 4.48 -12.48 -0.32
C ALA A 39 5.74 -12.85 -1.11
N GLY A 40 6.88 -12.87 -0.43
CA GLY A 40 8.15 -13.28 -1.00
C GLY A 40 9.00 -12.16 -1.59
N ASN A 41 8.50 -10.91 -1.59
CA ASN A 41 9.32 -9.80 -2.06
C ASN A 41 10.25 -9.29 -0.94
N ALA A 42 11.25 -8.48 -1.33
CA ALA A 42 12.30 -8.04 -0.40
C ALA A 42 11.80 -7.10 0.70
N ILE A 43 10.66 -6.43 0.51
CA ILE A 43 10.12 -5.48 1.48
C ILE A 43 9.09 -6.11 2.43
N GLU A 44 8.80 -7.39 2.27
CA GLU A 44 7.74 -8.04 3.05
C GLU A 44 7.94 -7.87 4.56
N GLY A 45 9.15 -8.11 5.07
CA GLY A 45 9.44 -7.98 6.48
C GLY A 45 9.24 -6.56 7.00
N THR A 46 9.66 -5.57 6.22
CA THR A 46 9.47 -4.16 6.56
C THR A 46 7.99 -3.78 6.56
N LEU A 47 7.24 -4.28 5.59
CA LEU A 47 5.80 -4.01 5.50
C LEU A 47 5.05 -4.64 6.68
N ARG A 48 5.37 -5.89 7.03
CA ARG A 48 4.75 -6.56 8.17
C ARG A 48 5.03 -5.83 9.47
N ALA A 49 6.25 -5.36 9.67
CA ALA A 49 6.61 -4.58 10.86
C ALA A 49 5.85 -3.26 10.93
N ALA A 50 5.54 -2.66 9.79
CA ALA A 50 4.82 -1.41 9.73
C ALA A 50 3.33 -1.53 10.04
N MET A 51 2.76 -2.74 9.99
CA MET A 51 1.33 -2.96 10.24
C MET A 51 0.90 -2.61 11.66
N GLY A 52 1.84 -2.47 12.59
CA GLY A 52 1.54 -1.98 13.93
C GLY A 52 1.27 -0.48 13.98
N ARG A 53 1.71 0.27 12.98
CA ARG A 53 1.58 1.73 12.91
C ARG A 53 0.68 2.19 11.77
N PHE A 54 0.55 1.39 10.72
CA PHE A 54 -0.19 1.73 9.51
C PHE A 54 -1.25 0.68 9.23
N LYS A 55 -2.40 1.14 8.74
CA LYS A 55 -3.38 0.28 8.09
C LYS A 55 -3.06 0.27 6.61
N ILE A 56 -2.72 -0.90 6.07
CA ILE A 56 -2.24 -1.03 4.71
C ILE A 56 -3.32 -1.65 3.83
N SER A 57 -3.67 -0.96 2.76
CA SER A 57 -4.65 -1.41 1.77
C SER A 57 -4.01 -1.44 0.40
N VAL A 58 -4.55 -2.27 -0.47
CA VAL A 58 -4.10 -2.41 -1.85
C VAL A 58 -5.30 -2.32 -2.78
N LEU A 59 -5.15 -1.63 -3.90
CA LEU A 59 -6.23 -1.51 -4.88
C LEU A 59 -6.38 -2.84 -5.62
N ARG A 60 -7.51 -3.53 -5.39
CA ARG A 60 -7.75 -4.87 -5.94
C ARG A 60 -7.69 -4.93 -7.46
N PRO A 61 -8.31 -4.01 -8.23
CA PRO A 61 -8.20 -4.07 -9.69
C PRO A 61 -6.76 -4.04 -10.19
N ASP A 62 -5.88 -3.28 -9.56
CA ASP A 62 -4.47 -3.22 -9.94
C ASP A 62 -3.74 -4.52 -9.59
N LEU A 63 -4.08 -5.12 -8.46
CA LEU A 63 -3.53 -6.41 -8.03
C LEU A 63 -3.94 -7.52 -9.01
N GLU A 64 -5.23 -7.56 -9.36
CA GLU A 64 -5.77 -8.56 -10.30
C GLU A 64 -5.22 -8.39 -11.71
N ALA A 65 -5.06 -7.16 -12.16
CA ALA A 65 -4.50 -6.87 -13.49
C ALA A 65 -3.08 -7.42 -13.65
N ARG A 66 -2.36 -7.59 -12.54
CA ARG A 66 -0.99 -8.11 -12.54
C ARG A 66 -0.91 -9.58 -12.14
N GLY A 67 -2.07 -10.24 -11.95
CA GLY A 67 -2.12 -11.66 -11.61
C GLY A 67 -1.60 -11.97 -10.20
N LEU A 68 -1.71 -11.04 -9.27
CA LEU A 68 -1.08 -11.14 -7.95
C LEU A 68 -2.07 -11.43 -6.81
N ALA A 69 -3.36 -11.58 -7.11
CA ALA A 69 -4.38 -11.70 -6.07
C ALA A 69 -4.15 -12.89 -5.12
N ASP A 70 -3.56 -13.98 -5.61
CA ASP A 70 -3.30 -15.18 -4.82
C ASP A 70 -2.07 -15.06 -3.93
N ARG A 71 -1.30 -13.97 -4.04
CA ARG A 71 -0.02 -13.81 -3.37
C ARG A 71 -0.03 -12.69 -2.33
N LEU A 72 -1.21 -12.20 -1.98
CA LEU A 72 -1.36 -11.09 -1.05
C LEU A 72 -0.85 -11.46 0.35
N ILE A 73 -0.07 -10.56 0.94
CA ILE A 73 0.41 -10.71 2.32
C ILE A 73 -0.79 -10.60 3.26
N GLU A 74 -0.88 -11.52 4.22
CA GLU A 74 -1.91 -11.47 5.25
C GLU A 74 -1.79 -10.18 6.06
N GLY A 75 -2.93 -9.54 6.30
CA GLY A 75 -2.99 -8.26 7.02
C GLY A 75 -3.14 -7.06 6.10
N VAL A 76 -2.87 -7.21 4.80
CA VAL A 76 -3.13 -6.16 3.80
C VAL A 76 -4.56 -6.32 3.31
N SER A 77 -5.32 -5.22 3.30
CA SER A 77 -6.74 -5.24 2.90
C SER A 77 -6.89 -4.90 1.43
N PRO A 78 -7.40 -5.81 0.59
CA PRO A 78 -7.74 -5.45 -0.79
C PRO A 78 -9.01 -4.60 -0.81
N VAL A 79 -8.97 -3.50 -1.56
CA VAL A 79 -10.12 -2.59 -1.70
C VAL A 79 -10.41 -2.34 -3.18
N ASP A 80 -11.67 -2.11 -3.50
CA ASP A 80 -12.09 -1.70 -4.83
C ASP A 80 -12.05 -0.16 -4.95
N TYR A 81 -12.54 0.38 -6.07
CA TYR A 81 -12.57 1.82 -6.25
C TYR A 81 -13.48 2.52 -5.24
N GLY A 82 -14.57 1.87 -4.81
CA GLY A 82 -15.42 2.39 -3.74
C GLY A 82 -14.67 2.49 -2.42
N GLY A 83 -13.87 1.48 -2.09
CA GLY A 83 -13.00 1.51 -0.92
C GLY A 83 -11.93 2.60 -1.00
N PHE A 84 -11.40 2.85 -2.20
CA PHE A 84 -10.48 3.96 -2.43
C PHE A 84 -11.16 5.29 -2.08
N VAL A 85 -12.36 5.50 -2.60
CA VAL A 85 -13.13 6.72 -2.32
C VAL A 85 -13.39 6.86 -0.82
N ASP A 86 -13.74 5.77 -0.15
CA ASP A 86 -13.98 5.78 1.30
C ASP A 86 -12.71 6.17 2.08
N LEU A 87 -11.55 5.66 1.68
CA LEU A 87 -10.28 6.02 2.31
C LEU A 87 -9.99 7.52 2.17
N THR A 88 -10.24 8.09 0.99
CA THR A 88 -10.04 9.52 0.79
C THR A 88 -11.04 10.35 1.60
N ALA A 89 -12.28 9.90 1.70
CA ALA A 89 -13.33 10.59 2.46
C ALA A 89 -13.07 10.56 3.97
N ASN A 90 -12.48 9.46 4.48
CA ASN A 90 -12.23 9.27 5.91
C ASN A 90 -10.94 9.92 6.39
N ASN A 91 -10.14 10.47 5.50
CA ASN A 91 -8.88 11.11 5.84
C ASN A 91 -8.94 12.60 5.47
N LYS A 92 -8.56 13.46 6.42
CA LYS A 92 -8.56 14.92 6.18
C LYS A 92 -7.49 15.33 5.18
N THR A 93 -6.41 14.57 5.11
CA THR A 93 -5.27 14.89 4.25
C THR A 93 -4.81 13.63 3.53
N CYS A 94 -4.35 13.83 2.29
CA CYS A 94 -3.77 12.79 1.46
C CYS A 94 -2.40 13.24 0.97
N GLN A 95 -1.46 12.33 0.94
CA GLN A 95 -0.14 12.60 0.37
C GLN A 95 0.19 11.50 -0.64
N SER A 96 0.55 11.90 -1.84
CA SER A 96 1.04 10.98 -2.87
C SER A 96 2.56 10.94 -2.82
N TRP A 97 3.10 9.74 -2.84
CA TRP A 97 4.54 9.49 -2.87
C TRP A 97 4.88 9.00 -4.27
N LEU A 98 5.31 9.89 -5.12
CA LEU A 98 5.59 9.60 -6.53
C LEU A 98 7.04 9.22 -6.79
#